data_100ead7d7b910f6cc83d399242a91b8f
#
_entry.id   100ead7d7b910f6cc83d399242a91b8f
#
_cell.length_a   1.000
_cell.length_b   1.000
_cell.length_c   1.000
_cell.angle_alpha   90.00
_cell.angle_beta   90.00
_cell.angle_gamma   90.00
#
_symmetry.space_group_name_H-M   'P 1'
#
loop_
_entity.id
_entity.type
_entity.pdbx_description
1 polymer ?
#
loop_
_entity_poly.entity_id
_entity_poly.type
_entity_poly.pdbx_seq_one_letter_code
_entity_poly.pdbx_strand_id
1 'polypeptide(L)'
;MNSGRNSAATVLVVDDQEVVRLPICKILESRGFRVLEADNGADALTLYREAEPPVDLLVTDYRMPGMTGVELARECCRLNGKLGVLYISGSSPGDDLRTDLAMGKRTFLAKPFRQSDFLRSAKTLLEMQAEAAPDSRVSG
;
A
#
# COMPACT_ATOMS: atom_id res chain seq x y z
N MET A 1 14.49 21.81 -1.94
CA MET A 1 14.36 21.32 -1.87
C MET A 1 13.79 20.74 -1.37
N ASN A 2 13.46 20.71 -1.34
CA ASN A 2 12.91 20.07 -0.84
C ASN A 2 12.67 19.16 -0.98
N SER A 3 12.75 19.22 -1.61
CA SER A 3 12.52 18.25 -1.91
C SER A 3 12.94 17.26 -1.47
N GLY A 4 13.34 17.15 -1.63
CA GLY A 4 13.83 16.07 -1.35
C GLY A 4 13.35 15.43 -0.39
N ARG A 5 13.36 15.81 0.06
CA ARG A 5 13.05 15.39 0.91
C ARG A 5 11.97 14.77 0.90
N ASN A 6 11.40 15.05 0.52
CA ASN A 6 10.47 14.56 0.57
C ASN A 6 10.40 13.59 0.32
N SER A 7 11.18 13.81 0.34
CA SER A 7 11.38 12.76 0.42
C SER A 7 10.59 11.71 -0.03
N ALA A 8 11.15 10.71 -0.40
CA ALA A 8 10.47 9.62 -0.97
C ALA A 8 9.64 8.89 0.07
N ALA A 9 8.38 8.68 -0.26
CA ALA A 9 7.57 7.78 0.53
C ALA A 9 8.05 6.35 0.31
N THR A 10 7.84 5.51 1.29
CA THR A 10 8.19 4.10 1.23
C THR A 10 6.94 3.28 0.97
N VAL A 11 6.99 2.47 -0.08
CA VAL A 11 5.85 1.64 -0.49
C VAL A 11 6.25 0.18 -0.41
N LEU A 12 5.43 -0.63 0.25
CA LEU A 12 5.64 -2.06 0.30
C LEU A 12 4.70 -2.72 -0.71
N VAL A 13 5.26 -3.43 -1.68
CA VAL A 13 4.50 -4.08 -2.74
C VAL A 13 4.52 -5.58 -2.51
N VAL A 14 3.34 -6.19 -2.42
CA VAL A 14 3.21 -7.61 -2.11
C VAL A 14 2.33 -8.28 -3.15
N ASP A 15 2.89 -9.25 -3.85
CA ASP A 15 2.15 -10.04 -4.82
C ASP A 15 2.95 -11.31 -5.04
N ASP A 16 2.26 -12.45 -5.03
CA ASP A 16 2.94 -13.73 -5.21
C ASP A 16 3.33 -13.99 -6.66
N GLN A 17 2.85 -13.17 -7.60
CA GLN A 17 3.21 -13.31 -9.00
C GLN A 17 4.21 -12.23 -9.41
N GLU A 18 5.40 -12.66 -9.75
CA GLU A 18 6.47 -11.75 -10.11
C GLU A 18 6.10 -10.88 -11.31
N VAL A 19 5.38 -11.48 -12.28
CA VAL A 19 5.00 -10.74 -13.50
C VAL A 19 4.08 -9.56 -13.19
N VAL A 20 3.41 -9.59 -12.04
CA VAL A 20 2.58 -8.47 -11.60
C VAL A 20 3.38 -7.54 -10.70
N ARG A 21 4.16 -8.12 -9.80
CA ARG A 21 4.89 -7.34 -8.79
C ARG A 21 5.97 -6.45 -9.38
N LEU A 22 6.79 -7.00 -10.28
CA LEU A 22 7.94 -6.24 -10.78
C LEU A 22 7.57 -4.98 -11.54
N PRO A 23 6.60 -5.01 -12.45
CA PRO A 23 6.20 -3.77 -13.14
C PRO A 23 5.72 -2.69 -12.18
N ILE A 24 4.99 -3.09 -11.13
CA ILE A 24 4.51 -2.13 -10.14
C ILE A 24 5.68 -1.48 -9.43
N CYS A 25 6.66 -2.29 -9.03
CA CYS A 25 7.85 -1.77 -8.36
C CYS A 25 8.59 -0.79 -9.26
N LYS A 26 8.72 -1.12 -10.54
CA LYS A 26 9.43 -0.23 -11.48
C LYS A 26 8.70 1.08 -11.67
N ILE A 27 7.37 1.03 -11.77
CA ILE A 27 6.58 2.25 -11.90
C ILE A 27 6.83 3.16 -10.71
N LEU A 28 6.77 2.60 -9.51
CA LEU A 28 6.96 3.39 -8.30
C LEU A 28 8.38 3.96 -8.20
N GLU A 29 9.36 3.12 -8.49
CA GLU A 29 10.76 3.58 -8.44
C GLU A 29 11.02 4.70 -9.44
N SER A 30 10.40 4.62 -10.62
CA SER A 30 10.58 5.66 -11.63
C SER A 30 10.00 7.00 -11.19
N ARG A 31 9.14 6.99 -10.20
CA ARG A 31 8.54 8.21 -9.67
C ARG A 31 9.20 8.65 -8.36
N GLY A 32 10.30 8.03 -8.00
CA GLY A 32 11.06 8.43 -6.83
C GLY A 32 10.66 7.79 -5.52
N PHE A 33 9.74 6.84 -5.55
CA PHE A 33 9.36 6.14 -4.32
C PHE A 33 10.42 5.13 -3.91
N ARG A 34 10.56 4.95 -2.61
CA ARG A 34 11.35 3.86 -2.08
C ARG A 34 10.47 2.63 -2.04
N VAL A 35 10.93 1.52 -2.62
CA VAL A 35 10.11 0.33 -2.77
C VAL A 35 10.71 -0.86 -2.04
N LEU A 36 9.88 -1.51 -1.24
CA LEU A 36 10.17 -2.80 -0.66
C LEU A 36 9.21 -3.79 -1.31
N GLU A 37 9.64 -5.03 -1.50
CA GLU A 37 8.76 -6.01 -2.12
C GLU A 37 8.84 -7.35 -1.43
N ALA A 38 7.73 -8.07 -1.47
CA ALA A 38 7.63 -9.43 -0.93
C ALA A 38 6.67 -10.23 -1.79
N ASP A 39 6.83 -11.55 -1.78
CA ASP A 39 5.95 -12.42 -2.56
C ASP A 39 4.94 -13.17 -1.70
N ASN A 40 4.88 -12.85 -0.42
CA ASN A 40 3.90 -13.46 0.49
C ASN A 40 3.70 -12.56 1.69
N GLY A 41 2.62 -12.84 2.42
CA GLY A 41 2.24 -11.99 3.55
C GLY A 41 3.20 -12.07 4.73
N ALA A 42 3.74 -13.25 5.01
CA ALA A 42 4.63 -13.41 6.15
C ALA A 42 5.91 -12.59 5.98
N ASP A 43 6.52 -12.70 4.79
CA ASP A 43 7.72 -11.92 4.51
C ASP A 43 7.41 -10.43 4.47
N ALA A 44 6.25 -10.08 3.91
CA ALA A 44 5.84 -8.68 3.87
C ALA A 44 5.72 -8.09 5.28
N LEU A 45 5.14 -8.85 6.20
CA LEU A 45 4.96 -8.37 7.56
C LEU A 45 6.30 -8.18 8.26
N THR A 46 7.24 -9.08 8.02
CA THR A 46 8.60 -8.93 8.55
C THR A 46 9.23 -7.64 8.02
N LEU A 47 9.15 -7.43 6.71
CA LEU A 47 9.69 -6.21 6.10
C LEU A 47 9.01 -4.97 6.67
N TYR A 48 7.71 -5.05 6.85
CA TYR A 48 6.95 -3.93 7.37
C TYR A 48 7.44 -3.53 8.77
N ARG A 49 7.65 -4.53 9.62
CA ARG A 49 8.10 -4.27 10.98
C ARG A 49 9.50 -3.71 11.06
N GLU A 50 10.35 -4.13 10.14
CA GLU A 50 11.77 -3.76 10.15
C GLU A 50 12.08 -2.53 9.32
N ALA A 51 11.13 -2.03 8.55
CA ALA A 51 11.39 -0.94 7.62
C ALA A 51 11.82 0.34 8.33
N GLU A 52 12.91 0.92 7.81
CA GLU A 52 13.43 2.16 8.33
C GLU A 52 13.92 2.97 7.13
N PRO A 53 13.24 4.05 6.76
CA PRO A 53 12.05 4.63 7.40
C PRO A 53 10.80 3.75 7.25
N PRO A 54 9.77 4.05 8.03
CA PRO A 54 8.55 3.23 8.01
C PRO A 54 7.84 3.23 6.67
N VAL A 55 7.08 2.17 6.44
CA VAL A 55 6.26 2.07 5.24
C VAL A 55 5.09 3.05 5.30
N ASP A 56 4.88 3.76 4.21
CA ASP A 56 3.81 4.75 4.11
C ASP A 56 2.58 4.23 3.37
N LEU A 57 2.77 3.25 2.51
CA LEU A 57 1.69 2.71 1.69
C LEU A 57 1.91 1.22 1.47
N LEU A 58 0.87 0.44 1.65
CA LEU A 58 0.88 -0.98 1.33
C LEU A 58 0.11 -1.21 0.04
N VAL A 59 0.77 -1.81 -0.95
CA VAL A 59 0.13 -2.24 -2.19
C VAL A 59 0.16 -3.76 -2.17
N THR A 60 -0.99 -4.40 -2.13
CA THR A 60 -1.02 -5.85 -1.98
C THR A 60 -2.07 -6.50 -2.87
N ASP A 61 -1.73 -7.66 -3.40
CA ASP A 61 -2.71 -8.52 -4.03
C ASP A 61 -3.71 -8.94 -2.96
N TYR A 62 -4.95 -9.07 -3.35
CA TYR A 62 -5.99 -9.50 -2.44
C TYR A 62 -5.87 -10.99 -2.13
N ARG A 63 -5.69 -11.79 -3.16
CA ARG A 63 -5.65 -13.25 -2.99
C ARG A 63 -4.24 -13.78 -3.13
N MET A 64 -3.71 -14.26 -2.03
CA MET A 64 -2.39 -14.87 -1.99
C MET A 64 -2.47 -16.15 -1.16
N PRO A 65 -1.64 -17.14 -1.48
CA PRO A 65 -1.59 -18.36 -0.66
C PRO A 65 -1.17 -18.01 0.76
N GLY A 66 -1.75 -18.70 1.72
CA GLY A 66 -1.45 -18.43 3.12
C GLY A 66 -2.17 -17.18 3.60
N MET A 67 -1.43 -16.14 3.91
CA MET A 67 -2.00 -14.90 4.39
C MET A 67 -2.58 -14.11 3.22
N THR A 68 -3.86 -13.73 3.31
CA THR A 68 -4.48 -12.90 2.27
C THR A 68 -4.04 -11.46 2.41
N GLY A 69 -4.34 -10.66 1.36
CA GLY A 69 -4.03 -9.24 1.41
C GLY A 69 -4.76 -8.53 2.54
N VAL A 70 -6.01 -8.93 2.81
CA VAL A 70 -6.78 -8.31 3.89
C VAL A 70 -6.16 -8.64 5.25
N GLU A 71 -5.77 -9.90 5.43
CA GLU A 71 -5.13 -10.30 6.68
C GLU A 71 -3.82 -9.53 6.89
N LEU A 72 -3.03 -9.40 5.84
CA LEU A 72 -1.79 -8.63 5.91
C LEU A 72 -2.07 -7.18 6.27
N ALA A 73 -3.03 -6.57 5.59
CA ALA A 73 -3.37 -5.17 5.83
C ALA A 73 -3.80 -4.95 7.26
N ARG A 74 -4.59 -5.86 7.80
CA ARG A 74 -5.05 -5.74 9.19
C ARG A 74 -3.88 -5.77 10.16
N GLU A 75 -2.93 -6.67 9.93
CA GLU A 75 -1.76 -6.75 10.81
C GLU A 75 -0.92 -5.47 10.73
N CYS A 76 -0.70 -4.98 9.52
CA CYS A 76 0.08 -3.76 9.36
C CYS A 76 -0.63 -2.56 9.97
N CYS A 77 -1.94 -2.45 9.80
CA CYS A 77 -2.70 -1.32 10.32
C CYS A 77 -2.80 -1.34 11.84
N ARG A 78 -2.71 -2.52 12.45
CA ARG A 78 -2.66 -2.59 13.91
C ARG A 78 -1.40 -1.90 14.43
N LEU A 79 -0.34 -1.96 13.66
CA LEU A 79 0.93 -1.33 14.04
C LEU A 79 0.96 0.15 13.65
N ASN A 80 0.23 0.53 12.61
CA ASN A 80 0.15 1.92 12.16
C ASN A 80 -1.22 2.18 11.56
N GLY A 81 -2.10 2.78 12.33
CA GLY A 81 -3.47 3.03 11.90
C GLY A 81 -3.61 4.05 10.79
N LYS A 82 -2.54 4.74 10.44
CA LYS A 82 -2.58 5.74 9.35
C LYS A 82 -2.14 5.17 8.01
N LEU A 83 -1.77 3.91 7.96
CA LEU A 83 -1.29 3.28 6.74
C LEU A 83 -2.37 3.27 5.67
N GLY A 84 -2.03 3.72 4.47
CA GLY A 84 -2.89 3.58 3.31
C GLY A 84 -2.71 2.19 2.72
N VAL A 85 -3.79 1.62 2.18
CA VAL A 85 -3.74 0.29 1.59
C VAL A 85 -4.38 0.31 0.22
N LEU A 86 -3.64 -0.12 -0.79
CA LEU A 86 -4.15 -0.27 -2.13
C LEU A 86 -4.19 -1.76 -2.47
N TYR A 87 -5.41 -2.28 -2.59
CA TYR A 87 -5.60 -3.67 -2.97
C TYR A 87 -5.65 -3.82 -4.49
N ILE A 88 -5.01 -4.83 -5.00
CA ILE A 88 -5.01 -5.14 -6.42
C ILE A 88 -5.52 -6.55 -6.59
N SER A 89 -6.45 -6.77 -7.52
CA SER A 89 -6.97 -8.12 -7.71
C SER A 89 -7.59 -8.28 -9.08
N GLY A 90 -7.49 -9.50 -9.60
CA GLY A 90 -8.18 -9.90 -10.81
C GLY A 90 -9.58 -10.41 -10.54
N SER A 91 -10.00 -10.49 -9.28
CA SER A 91 -11.32 -10.97 -8.93
C SER A 91 -12.08 -9.91 -8.15
N SER A 92 -13.41 -10.09 -8.08
CA SER A 92 -14.26 -9.15 -7.36
C SER A 92 -13.98 -9.20 -5.86
N PRO A 93 -14.16 -8.07 -5.16
CA PRO A 93 -13.99 -8.05 -3.71
C PRO A 93 -14.98 -8.98 -3.01
N GLY A 94 -14.48 -9.78 -2.08
CA GLY A 94 -15.33 -10.56 -1.20
C GLY A 94 -15.79 -9.70 -0.02
N ASP A 95 -16.56 -10.31 0.86
CA ASP A 95 -17.12 -9.58 2.00
C ASP A 95 -16.03 -9.03 2.93
N ASP A 96 -14.97 -9.79 3.15
CA ASP A 96 -13.88 -9.34 4.00
C ASP A 96 -13.20 -8.10 3.44
N LEU A 97 -13.00 -8.08 2.12
CA LEU A 97 -12.38 -6.92 1.49
C LEU A 97 -13.32 -5.72 1.51
N ARG A 98 -14.61 -5.94 1.23
CA ARG A 98 -15.57 -4.84 1.29
C ARG A 98 -15.62 -4.22 2.66
N THR A 99 -15.58 -5.05 3.69
CA THR A 99 -15.56 -4.56 5.06
C THR A 99 -14.32 -3.71 5.31
N ASP A 100 -13.17 -4.18 4.85
CA ASP A 100 -11.93 -3.42 5.04
C ASP A 100 -11.95 -2.12 4.26
N LEU A 101 -12.46 -2.13 3.04
CA LEU A 101 -12.54 -0.92 2.23
C LEU A 101 -13.36 0.17 2.91
N ALA A 102 -14.35 -0.23 3.70
CA ALA A 102 -15.18 0.73 4.42
C ALA A 102 -14.46 1.40 5.58
N MET A 103 -13.30 0.91 5.95
CA MET A 103 -12.54 1.47 7.07
C MET A 103 -11.86 2.80 6.74
N GLY A 104 -11.82 3.17 5.46
CA GLY A 104 -11.14 4.41 5.04
C GLY A 104 -9.67 4.19 4.79
N LYS A 105 -9.08 5.04 3.97
CA LYS A 105 -7.67 4.94 3.56
C LYS A 105 -7.38 3.61 2.87
N ARG A 106 -8.38 3.08 2.21
CA ARG A 106 -8.30 1.84 1.44
C ARG A 106 -8.84 2.09 0.05
N THR A 107 -8.23 1.49 -0.94
CA THR A 107 -8.69 1.56 -2.32
C THR A 107 -8.51 0.20 -2.97
N PHE A 108 -9.38 -0.10 -3.91
CA PHE A 108 -9.32 -1.34 -4.67
C PHE A 108 -9.12 -1.02 -6.14
N LEU A 109 -8.19 -1.73 -6.78
CA LEU A 109 -7.91 -1.53 -8.19
C LEU A 109 -7.95 -2.89 -8.88
N ALA A 110 -8.86 -3.03 -9.85
CA ALA A 110 -9.03 -4.30 -10.56
C ALA A 110 -7.94 -4.47 -11.62
N LYS A 111 -7.45 -5.70 -11.77
CA LYS A 111 -6.54 -6.05 -12.86
C LYS A 111 -7.35 -6.39 -14.09
N PRO A 112 -6.90 -6.03 -15.28
CA PRO A 112 -5.74 -5.17 -15.54
C PRO A 112 -6.08 -3.71 -15.30
N PHE A 113 -5.09 -2.93 -14.93
CA PHE A 113 -5.29 -1.50 -14.67
C PHE A 113 -4.28 -0.69 -15.46
N ARG A 114 -4.59 0.58 -15.64
CA ARG A 114 -3.68 1.50 -16.30
C ARG A 114 -2.67 2.03 -15.29
N GLN A 115 -1.46 2.27 -15.77
CA GLN A 115 -0.43 2.85 -14.93
C GLN A 115 -0.90 4.16 -14.30
N SER A 116 -1.61 4.98 -15.06
CA SER A 116 -2.10 6.26 -14.55
C SER A 116 -3.11 6.08 -13.42
N ASP A 117 -3.97 5.07 -13.53
CA ASP A 117 -4.95 4.80 -12.47
C ASP A 117 -4.26 4.31 -11.21
N PHE A 118 -3.25 3.46 -11.37
CA PHE A 118 -2.48 2.98 -10.25
C PHE A 118 -1.79 4.14 -9.52
N LEU A 119 -1.09 4.99 -10.27
CA LEU A 119 -0.36 6.10 -9.68
C LEU A 119 -1.30 7.10 -8.99
N ARG A 120 -2.46 7.34 -9.60
CA ARG A 120 -3.45 8.23 -8.98
C ARG A 120 -3.94 7.67 -7.65
N SER A 121 -4.24 6.38 -7.62
CA SER A 121 -4.71 5.74 -6.40
C SER A 121 -3.64 5.79 -5.31
N ALA A 122 -2.41 5.47 -5.66
CA ALA A 122 -1.31 5.50 -4.69
C ALA A 122 -1.10 6.91 -4.15
N LYS A 123 -1.10 7.89 -5.05
CA LYS A 123 -0.89 9.28 -4.63
C LYS A 123 -2.01 9.77 -3.73
N THR A 124 -3.25 9.43 -4.07
CA THR A 124 -4.39 9.83 -3.26
C THR A 124 -4.29 9.28 -1.85
N LEU A 125 -3.93 7.99 -1.73
CA LEU A 125 -3.80 7.39 -0.40
C LEU A 125 -2.68 8.02 0.40
N LEU A 126 -1.57 8.34 -0.24
CA LEU A 126 -0.46 9.00 0.44
C LEU A 126 -0.83 10.41 0.88
N GLU A 127 -1.61 11.13 0.08
CA GLU A 127 -2.06 12.45 0.44
C GLU A 127 -3.04 12.41 1.60
N MET A 128 -3.90 11.41 1.65
CA MET A 128 -4.83 11.24 2.76
C MET A 128 -4.07 11.02 4.07
N GLN A 129 -3.00 10.25 4.02
CA GLN A 129 -2.19 10.01 5.19
C GLN A 129 -1.53 11.30 5.68
N ALA A 130 -1.00 12.09 4.74
CA ALA A 130 -0.36 13.35 5.07
C ALA A 130 -1.35 14.33 5.67
N GLU A 131 -2.57 14.39 5.14
CA GLU A 131 -3.60 15.27 5.64
C GLU A 131 -4.04 14.92 7.05
N ALA A 132 -4.09 13.61 7.34
CA ALA A 132 -4.50 13.17 8.65
C ALA A 132 -3.58 13.73 9.73
N ALA A 133 -2.28 13.79 9.47
CA ALA A 133 -1.34 14.30 10.45
C ALA A 133 -1.53 15.78 10.74
N PRO A 134 -1.63 16.65 9.71
CA PRO A 134 -1.90 18.07 9.98
C PRO A 134 -3.19 18.30 10.72
N ASP A 135 -4.23 17.55 10.38
CA ASP A 135 -5.51 17.68 11.05
C ASP A 135 -5.38 17.44 12.54
N SER A 136 -4.64 16.44 12.89
CA SER A 136 -4.41 16.12 14.30
C SER A 136 -3.80 17.30 15.03
N ARG A 137 -2.83 17.94 14.41
CA ARG A 137 -2.16 19.09 15.00
C ARG A 137 -3.10 20.26 15.15
N VAL A 138 -3.89 20.50 14.11
CA VAL A 138 -4.77 21.66 14.10
C VAL A 138 -5.84 21.53 15.17
N SER A 139 -6.39 20.35 15.30
CA SER A 139 -7.43 20.16 16.29
C SER A 139 -6.88 20.25 17.70
N GLY A 140 -5.59 20.13 17.82
CA GLY A 140 -4.95 20.29 19.13
C GLY A 140 -4.84 21.75 19.54
#